data_56e9e74eec1e9c24a6e3fdd070f6fadd
#
_entry.id   56e9e74eec1e9c24a6e3fdd070f6fadd
#
_cell.length_a   1.000
_cell.length_b   1.000
_cell.length_c   1.000
_cell.angle_alpha   90.00
_cell.angle_beta   90.00
_cell.angle_gamma   90.00
#
_symmetry.space_group_name_H-M   'P 1'
#
loop_
_entity.id
_entity.type
_entity.pdbx_description
1 polymer ?
#
loop_
_entity_poly.entity_id
_entity_poly.type
_entity_poly.pdbx_seq_one_letter_code
_entity_poly.pdbx_strand_id
1 'polypeptide(L)'
;LLVATAVLILLVALPLVAIAIRSAPTFWAALGAEGVGEAIYLTVITSGMALVVIVLLGTPAAWLIARRQIRGWKVIDALLDLPVVLPPSVAGIGLLIAFGRTGLVGAWLNDLGIQVAFTTAAVVIAQVFVAVPLYIRAAVIGLRRIDDDMESVAMVEGASAWQVFRYITLPLSATALITGGVLAWARALGEFGATILFAGNLVGRTQTMALAIYIQFQSDTDAALALAFLLTLISFTVLIVTRMLQRAGG
;
A
#
# COMPACT_ATOMS: atom_id res chain seq x y z
N LEU A 1 31.94 -7.86 -12.88
CA LEU A 1 31.01 -7.63 -11.77
C LEU A 1 30.92 -6.16 -11.43
N LEU A 2 32.00 -5.47 -11.06
CA LEU A 2 31.97 -4.04 -10.66
C LEU A 2 31.36 -3.13 -11.71
N VAL A 3 31.72 -3.29 -13.00
CA VAL A 3 31.14 -2.48 -14.09
C VAL A 3 29.64 -2.72 -14.22
N ALA A 4 29.17 -3.98 -14.18
CA ALA A 4 27.75 -4.28 -14.24
C ALA A 4 26.98 -3.69 -13.05
N THR A 5 27.55 -3.77 -11.85
CA THR A 5 26.96 -3.16 -10.64
C THR A 5 26.91 -1.63 -10.77
N ALA A 6 27.98 -0.99 -11.27
CA ALA A 6 28.02 0.46 -11.48
C ALA A 6 26.96 0.91 -12.51
N VAL A 7 26.83 0.19 -13.63
CA VAL A 7 25.81 0.48 -14.64
C VAL A 7 24.40 0.36 -14.05
N LEU A 8 24.13 -0.68 -13.27
CA LEU A 8 22.82 -0.87 -12.61
C LEU A 8 22.52 0.26 -11.63
N ILE A 9 23.49 0.62 -10.79
CA ILE A 9 23.34 1.74 -9.83
C ILE A 9 23.08 3.04 -10.60
N LEU A 10 23.83 3.31 -11.67
CA LEU A 10 23.65 4.50 -12.48
C LEU A 10 22.26 4.53 -13.13
N LEU A 11 21.80 3.39 -13.69
CA LEU A 11 20.47 3.28 -14.29
C LEU A 11 19.34 3.62 -13.31
N VAL A 12 19.47 3.21 -12.05
CA VAL A 12 18.47 3.48 -11.01
C VAL A 12 18.61 4.90 -10.45
N ALA A 13 19.85 5.38 -10.21
CA ALA A 13 20.08 6.66 -9.59
C ALA A 13 19.84 7.85 -10.54
N LEU A 14 20.18 7.69 -11.82
CA LEU A 14 20.14 8.79 -12.80
C LEU A 14 18.74 9.43 -12.94
N PRO A 15 17.64 8.67 -13.10
CA PRO A 15 16.30 9.27 -13.18
C PRO A 15 15.90 10.02 -11.90
N LEU A 16 16.27 9.49 -10.71
CA LEU A 16 15.95 10.11 -9.42
C LEU A 16 16.71 11.41 -9.22
N VAL A 17 18.01 11.43 -9.57
CA VAL A 17 18.85 12.62 -9.55
C VAL A 17 18.36 13.66 -10.57
N ALA A 18 17.96 13.23 -11.76
CA ALA A 18 17.40 14.11 -12.79
C ALA A 18 16.12 14.81 -12.32
N ILE A 19 15.19 14.09 -11.67
CA ILE A 19 13.98 14.68 -11.07
C ILE A 19 14.40 15.72 -10.01
N ALA A 20 15.30 15.37 -9.10
CA ALA A 20 15.75 16.26 -8.03
C ALA A 20 16.37 17.57 -8.57
N ILE A 21 17.30 17.45 -9.54
CA ILE A 21 17.95 18.62 -10.13
C ILE A 21 16.96 19.50 -10.90
N ARG A 22 16.05 18.87 -11.65
CA ARG A 22 15.10 19.59 -12.50
C ARG A 22 14.00 20.29 -11.70
N SER A 23 13.55 19.69 -10.59
CA SER A 23 12.52 20.27 -9.72
C SER A 23 13.06 21.35 -8.78
N ALA A 24 14.34 21.32 -8.41
CA ALA A 24 14.91 22.17 -7.37
C ALA A 24 14.66 23.68 -7.56
N PRO A 25 14.79 24.28 -8.78
CA PRO A 25 14.60 25.73 -8.96
C PRO A 25 13.17 26.20 -8.71
N THR A 26 12.18 25.40 -9.08
CA THR A 26 10.74 25.76 -9.06
C THR A 26 9.95 25.08 -7.96
N PHE A 27 10.59 24.20 -7.18
CA PHE A 27 9.93 23.32 -6.22
C PHE A 27 8.96 24.04 -5.28
N TRP A 28 9.39 25.09 -4.60
CA TRP A 28 8.56 25.80 -3.63
C TRP A 28 7.40 26.55 -4.29
N ALA A 29 7.63 27.14 -5.47
CA ALA A 29 6.57 27.81 -6.22
C ALA A 29 5.54 26.81 -6.75
N ALA A 30 6.01 25.70 -7.27
CA ALA A 30 5.16 24.62 -7.82
C ALA A 30 4.32 23.92 -6.76
N LEU A 31 4.78 23.82 -5.51
CA LEU A 31 3.95 23.31 -4.40
C LEU A 31 2.75 24.22 -4.08
N GLY A 32 2.80 25.49 -4.43
CA GLY A 32 1.68 26.43 -4.34
C GLY A 32 0.72 26.42 -5.53
N ALA A 33 0.98 25.62 -6.57
CA ALA A 33 0.13 25.53 -7.73
C ALA A 33 -1.25 24.91 -7.40
N GLU A 34 -2.26 25.27 -8.18
CA GLU A 34 -3.64 24.84 -7.99
C GLU A 34 -3.75 23.30 -8.03
N GLY A 35 -4.48 22.73 -7.07
CA GLY A 35 -4.72 21.28 -6.94
C GLY A 35 -3.57 20.48 -6.31
N VAL A 36 -2.36 21.03 -6.19
CA VAL A 36 -1.20 20.31 -5.62
C VAL A 36 -1.43 19.98 -4.14
N GLY A 37 -1.83 20.95 -3.35
CA GLY A 37 -2.13 20.77 -1.93
C GLY A 37 -3.22 19.74 -1.68
N GLU A 38 -4.28 19.75 -2.50
CA GLU A 38 -5.38 18.77 -2.43
C GLU A 38 -4.90 17.35 -2.78
N ALA A 39 -4.06 17.22 -3.81
CA ALA A 39 -3.50 15.92 -4.19
C ALA A 39 -2.60 15.33 -3.10
N ILE A 40 -1.78 16.15 -2.44
CA ILE A 40 -0.97 15.74 -1.28
C ILE A 40 -1.87 15.29 -0.14
N TYR A 41 -2.86 16.10 0.23
CA TYR A 41 -3.80 15.79 1.30
C TYR A 41 -4.54 14.47 1.04
N LEU A 42 -5.12 14.32 -0.15
CA LEU A 42 -5.82 13.09 -0.54
C LEU A 42 -4.91 11.87 -0.50
N THR A 43 -3.67 11.99 -0.99
CA THR A 43 -2.71 10.88 -0.96
C THR A 43 -2.43 10.43 0.47
N VAL A 44 -2.17 11.37 1.38
CA VAL A 44 -1.86 11.05 2.79
C VAL A 44 -3.06 10.41 3.48
N ILE A 45 -4.24 11.00 3.33
CA ILE A 45 -5.45 10.49 3.98
C ILE A 45 -5.86 9.12 3.42
N THR A 46 -5.94 8.97 2.11
CA THR A 46 -6.40 7.70 1.51
C THR A 46 -5.41 6.57 1.76
N SER A 47 -4.10 6.82 1.62
CA SER A 47 -3.08 5.81 1.90
C SER A 47 -2.99 5.46 3.39
N GLY A 48 -3.20 6.43 4.27
CA GLY A 48 -3.32 6.19 5.72
C GLY A 48 -4.54 5.34 6.06
N MET A 49 -5.71 5.65 5.48
CA MET A 49 -6.92 4.83 5.63
C MET A 49 -6.71 3.41 5.06
N ALA A 50 -6.08 3.31 3.88
CA ALA A 50 -5.75 2.01 3.29
C ALA A 50 -4.84 1.20 4.21
N LEU A 51 -3.81 1.81 4.81
CA LEU A 51 -2.93 1.15 5.77
C LEU A 51 -3.71 0.63 6.99
N VAL A 52 -4.59 1.44 7.56
CA VAL A 52 -5.43 1.01 8.69
C VAL A 52 -6.27 -0.21 8.32
N VAL A 53 -6.95 -0.18 7.17
CA VAL A 53 -7.74 -1.32 6.68
C VAL A 53 -6.86 -2.56 6.45
N ILE A 54 -5.70 -2.39 5.82
CA ILE A 54 -4.74 -3.48 5.56
C ILE A 54 -4.29 -4.12 6.88
N VAL A 55 -3.94 -3.34 7.90
CA VAL A 55 -3.49 -3.86 9.19
C VAL A 55 -4.62 -4.56 9.91
N LEU A 56 -5.81 -3.96 9.98
CA LEU A 56 -6.97 -4.52 10.69
C LEU A 56 -7.45 -5.83 10.09
N LEU A 57 -7.51 -5.93 8.77
CA LEU A 57 -8.00 -7.14 8.08
C LEU A 57 -6.86 -8.11 7.75
N GLY A 58 -5.69 -7.60 7.42
CA GLY A 58 -4.53 -8.39 7.02
C GLY A 58 -3.86 -9.12 8.18
N THR A 59 -3.85 -8.55 9.40
CA THR A 59 -3.23 -9.23 10.56
C THR A 59 -3.97 -10.53 10.94
N PRO A 60 -5.30 -10.56 11.11
CA PRO A 60 -6.02 -11.80 11.34
C PRO A 60 -5.87 -12.80 10.19
N ALA A 61 -5.93 -12.32 8.94
CA ALA A 61 -5.76 -13.17 7.77
C ALA A 61 -4.36 -13.81 7.73
N ALA A 62 -3.31 -13.01 7.97
CA ALA A 62 -1.94 -13.50 8.03
C ALA A 62 -1.73 -14.52 9.17
N TRP A 63 -2.35 -14.30 10.33
CA TRP A 63 -2.27 -15.23 11.45
C TRP A 63 -2.91 -16.58 11.10
N LEU A 64 -4.13 -16.59 10.53
CA LEU A 64 -4.81 -17.79 10.09
C LEU A 64 -4.02 -18.57 9.02
N ILE A 65 -3.38 -17.87 8.08
CA ILE A 65 -2.53 -18.46 7.05
C ILE A 65 -1.24 -19.02 7.66
N ALA A 66 -0.61 -18.28 8.58
CA ALA A 66 0.62 -18.70 9.25
C ALA A 66 0.42 -20.00 10.02
N ARG A 67 -0.68 -20.12 10.76
CA ARG A 67 -1.04 -21.30 11.57
C ARG A 67 -1.74 -22.40 10.75
N ARG A 68 -1.94 -22.21 9.45
CA ARG A 68 -2.60 -23.19 8.54
C ARG A 68 -3.97 -23.65 9.03
N GLN A 69 -4.68 -22.81 9.80
CA GLN A 69 -5.95 -23.15 10.44
C GLN A 69 -7.14 -23.17 9.49
N ILE A 70 -6.99 -22.62 8.28
CA ILE A 70 -8.05 -22.57 7.29
C ILE A 70 -7.91 -23.75 6.33
N ARG A 71 -8.99 -24.51 6.15
CA ARG A 71 -9.07 -25.54 5.11
C ARG A 71 -8.95 -24.87 3.74
N GLY A 72 -8.00 -25.30 2.91
CA GLY A 72 -7.73 -24.65 1.61
C GLY A 72 -6.83 -23.39 1.69
N TRP A 73 -6.09 -23.18 2.77
CA TRP A 73 -5.20 -22.03 2.96
C TRP A 73 -4.29 -21.76 1.78
N LYS A 74 -3.85 -22.79 1.04
CA LYS A 74 -3.00 -22.63 -0.17
C LYS A 74 -3.71 -21.85 -1.29
N VAL A 75 -5.02 -22.05 -1.45
CA VAL A 75 -5.81 -21.34 -2.47
C VAL A 75 -6.02 -19.89 -2.04
N ILE A 76 -6.33 -19.67 -0.76
CA ILE A 76 -6.48 -18.31 -0.21
C ILE A 76 -5.16 -17.54 -0.32
N ASP A 77 -4.05 -18.20 0.02
CA ASP A 77 -2.71 -17.63 -0.08
C ASP A 77 -2.37 -17.23 -1.52
N ALA A 78 -2.67 -18.10 -2.50
CA ALA A 78 -2.48 -17.80 -3.92
C ALA A 78 -3.41 -16.68 -4.41
N LEU A 79 -4.68 -16.63 -3.97
CA LEU A 79 -5.62 -15.57 -4.33
C LEU A 79 -5.17 -14.20 -3.79
N LEU A 80 -4.61 -14.17 -2.59
CA LEU A 80 -4.09 -12.94 -1.99
C LEU A 80 -2.84 -12.41 -2.72
N ASP A 81 -2.13 -13.24 -3.48
CA ASP A 81 -1.00 -12.81 -4.29
C ASP A 81 -1.39 -12.30 -5.69
N LEU A 82 -2.60 -12.61 -6.17
CA LEU A 82 -3.03 -12.19 -7.51
C LEU A 82 -2.84 -10.70 -7.80
N PRO A 83 -3.13 -9.76 -6.84
CA PRO A 83 -2.94 -8.34 -7.10
C PRO A 83 -1.49 -7.93 -7.42
N VAL A 84 -0.50 -8.71 -7.00
CA VAL A 84 0.92 -8.43 -7.31
C VAL A 84 1.26 -8.76 -8.76
N VAL A 85 0.62 -9.78 -9.32
CA VAL A 85 0.88 -10.28 -10.67
C VAL A 85 0.01 -9.60 -11.72
N LEU A 86 -1.20 -9.17 -11.33
CA LEU A 86 -2.14 -8.52 -12.24
C LEU A 86 -1.62 -7.15 -12.70
N PRO A 87 -1.73 -6.83 -14.01
CA PRO A 87 -1.54 -5.47 -14.48
C PRO A 87 -2.47 -4.52 -13.69
N PRO A 88 -1.99 -3.36 -13.24
CA PRO A 88 -2.80 -2.41 -12.46
C PRO A 88 -4.09 -1.98 -13.16
N SER A 89 -4.08 -1.88 -14.49
CA SER A 89 -5.27 -1.60 -15.28
C SER A 89 -6.33 -2.71 -15.20
N VAL A 90 -5.89 -3.97 -15.23
CA VAL A 90 -6.81 -5.12 -15.07
C VAL A 90 -7.41 -5.13 -13.68
N ALA A 91 -6.61 -4.84 -12.65
CA ALA A 91 -7.09 -4.68 -11.28
C ALA A 91 -8.17 -3.60 -11.17
N GLY A 92 -7.94 -2.42 -11.77
CA GLY A 92 -8.89 -1.31 -11.77
C GLY A 92 -10.21 -1.64 -12.48
N ILE A 93 -10.14 -2.29 -13.65
CA ILE A 93 -11.32 -2.78 -14.36
C ILE A 93 -12.07 -3.82 -13.51
N GLY A 94 -11.36 -4.76 -12.92
CA GLY A 94 -11.96 -5.76 -12.03
C GLY A 94 -12.71 -5.14 -10.85
N LEU A 95 -12.11 -4.15 -10.20
CA LEU A 95 -12.74 -3.39 -9.12
C LEU A 95 -13.97 -2.60 -9.61
N LEU A 96 -13.88 -2.01 -10.82
CA LEU A 96 -15.00 -1.28 -11.41
C LEU A 96 -16.17 -2.22 -11.75
N ILE A 97 -15.90 -3.41 -12.29
CA ILE A 97 -16.93 -4.42 -12.56
C ILE A 97 -17.53 -4.96 -11.26
N ALA A 98 -16.76 -5.09 -10.20
CA ALA A 98 -17.25 -5.57 -8.92
C ALA A 98 -18.08 -4.51 -8.17
N PHE A 99 -17.59 -3.27 -8.07
CA PHE A 99 -18.12 -2.22 -7.20
C PHE A 99 -18.72 -1.02 -7.95
N GLY A 100 -18.74 -1.02 -9.30
CA GLY A 100 -19.40 -0.01 -10.10
C GLY A 100 -20.92 -0.03 -9.92
N ARG A 101 -21.63 1.02 -10.37
CA ARG A 101 -23.07 1.16 -10.18
C ARG A 101 -23.91 -0.03 -10.62
N THR A 102 -23.50 -0.71 -11.70
CA THR A 102 -24.13 -1.91 -12.25
C THR A 102 -23.30 -3.17 -12.00
N GLY A 103 -22.30 -3.09 -11.08
CA GLY A 103 -21.40 -4.17 -10.78
C GLY A 103 -21.99 -5.22 -9.86
N LEU A 104 -21.25 -6.34 -9.67
CA LEU A 104 -21.71 -7.51 -8.92
C LEU A 104 -22.16 -7.16 -7.48
N VAL A 105 -21.40 -6.36 -6.78
CA VAL A 105 -21.71 -5.88 -5.41
C VAL A 105 -22.21 -4.45 -5.46
N GLY A 106 -21.70 -3.66 -6.43
CA GLY A 106 -22.02 -2.24 -6.56
C GLY A 106 -23.49 -1.97 -6.87
N ALA A 107 -24.17 -2.82 -7.61
CA ALA A 107 -25.61 -2.68 -7.87
C ALA A 107 -26.42 -2.73 -6.57
N TRP A 108 -26.17 -3.75 -5.74
CA TRP A 108 -26.80 -3.88 -4.44
C TRP A 108 -26.49 -2.71 -3.48
N LEU A 109 -25.24 -2.23 -3.44
CA LEU A 109 -24.86 -1.07 -2.66
C LEU A 109 -25.56 0.20 -3.16
N ASN A 110 -25.70 0.36 -4.49
CA ASN A 110 -26.40 1.49 -5.10
C ASN A 110 -27.90 1.51 -4.74
N ASP A 111 -28.55 0.35 -4.63
CA ASP A 111 -29.94 0.23 -4.17
C ASP A 111 -30.10 0.70 -2.71
N LEU A 112 -29.03 0.57 -1.90
CA LEU A 112 -28.95 1.11 -0.54
C LEU A 112 -28.52 2.59 -0.50
N GLY A 113 -28.36 3.24 -1.64
CA GLY A 113 -27.91 4.63 -1.74
C GLY A 113 -26.37 4.81 -1.57
N ILE A 114 -25.59 3.71 -1.54
CA ILE A 114 -24.15 3.74 -1.36
C ILE A 114 -23.45 3.62 -2.71
N GLN A 115 -22.83 4.70 -3.16
CA GLN A 115 -22.01 4.71 -4.36
C GLN A 115 -20.52 4.58 -3.99
N VAL A 116 -19.83 3.56 -4.55
CA VAL A 116 -18.42 3.30 -4.28
C VAL A 116 -17.53 3.86 -5.40
N ALA A 117 -17.75 3.46 -6.65
CA ALA A 117 -16.93 3.89 -7.77
C ALA A 117 -16.92 5.43 -7.93
N PHE A 118 -15.80 5.97 -8.35
CA PHE A 118 -15.57 7.43 -8.52
C PHE A 118 -15.68 8.24 -7.22
N THR A 119 -15.36 7.61 -6.09
CA THR A 119 -15.32 8.26 -4.76
C THR A 119 -13.95 8.07 -4.10
N THR A 120 -13.70 8.83 -3.03
CA THR A 120 -12.50 8.65 -2.18
C THR A 120 -12.41 7.23 -1.61
N ALA A 121 -13.56 6.59 -1.34
CA ALA A 121 -13.59 5.19 -0.91
C ALA A 121 -13.04 4.24 -2.00
N ALA A 122 -13.32 4.52 -3.28
CA ALA A 122 -12.74 3.73 -4.37
C ALA A 122 -11.22 3.85 -4.43
N VAL A 123 -10.65 5.02 -4.12
CA VAL A 123 -9.19 5.21 -4.01
C VAL A 123 -8.64 4.30 -2.91
N VAL A 124 -9.24 4.33 -1.72
CA VAL A 124 -8.82 3.49 -0.59
C VAL A 124 -8.91 2.01 -0.94
N ILE A 125 -10.00 1.56 -1.54
CA ILE A 125 -10.19 0.15 -1.95
C ILE A 125 -9.13 -0.26 -2.98
N ALA A 126 -8.82 0.57 -3.98
CA ALA A 126 -7.77 0.30 -4.96
C ALA A 126 -6.40 0.16 -4.29
N GLN A 127 -6.07 1.08 -3.39
CA GLN A 127 -4.82 1.07 -2.61
C GLN A 127 -4.72 -0.18 -1.73
N VAL A 128 -5.80 -0.55 -1.03
CA VAL A 128 -5.85 -1.80 -0.22
C VAL A 128 -5.62 -3.01 -1.12
N PHE A 129 -6.34 -3.11 -2.24
CA PHE A 129 -6.26 -4.25 -3.15
C PHE A 129 -4.83 -4.52 -3.63
N VAL A 130 -4.10 -3.48 -4.04
CA VAL A 130 -2.74 -3.65 -4.58
C VAL A 130 -1.66 -3.77 -3.51
N ALA A 131 -1.91 -3.30 -2.29
CA ALA A 131 -0.90 -3.23 -1.23
C ALA A 131 -1.02 -4.34 -0.19
N VAL A 132 -2.22 -4.91 0.01
CA VAL A 132 -2.47 -5.95 1.03
C VAL A 132 -1.59 -7.19 0.90
N PRO A 133 -1.20 -7.70 -0.30
CA PRO A 133 -0.32 -8.86 -0.41
C PRO A 133 1.04 -8.62 0.24
N LEU A 134 1.62 -7.43 0.10
CA LEU A 134 2.93 -7.10 0.69
C LEU A 134 2.90 -7.16 2.21
N TYR A 135 1.82 -6.65 2.81
CA TYR A 135 1.60 -6.74 4.25
C TYR A 135 1.48 -8.18 4.71
N ILE A 136 0.57 -8.93 4.09
CA ILE A 136 0.29 -10.33 4.47
C ILE A 136 1.53 -11.19 4.36
N ARG A 137 2.33 -11.05 3.29
CA ARG A 137 3.58 -11.79 3.13
C ARG A 137 4.58 -11.52 4.26
N ALA A 138 4.81 -10.26 4.59
CA ALA A 138 5.69 -9.90 5.70
C ALA A 138 5.17 -10.41 7.04
N ALA A 139 3.87 -10.25 7.29
CA ALA A 139 3.20 -10.69 8.51
C ALA A 139 3.28 -12.23 8.68
N VAL A 140 2.96 -12.99 7.62
CA VAL A 140 3.04 -14.46 7.65
C VAL A 140 4.46 -14.94 7.94
N ILE A 141 5.48 -14.33 7.34
CA ILE A 141 6.89 -14.67 7.61
C ILE A 141 7.23 -14.42 9.09
N GLY A 142 6.81 -13.27 9.63
CA GLY A 142 7.06 -12.94 11.04
C GLY A 142 6.34 -13.87 12.00
N LEU A 143 5.07 -14.15 11.74
CA LEU A 143 4.25 -15.02 12.57
C LEU A 143 4.72 -16.49 12.58
N ARG A 144 5.25 -16.98 11.45
CA ARG A 144 5.81 -18.34 11.36
C ARG A 144 7.15 -18.53 12.10
N ARG A 145 7.83 -17.45 12.48
CA ARG A 145 9.07 -17.51 13.27
C ARG A 145 8.81 -17.75 14.75
N ILE A 146 7.59 -17.55 15.20
CA ILE A 146 7.20 -17.76 16.59
C ILE A 146 6.99 -19.25 16.79
N ASP A 147 7.67 -19.81 17.81
CA ASP A 147 7.56 -21.21 18.15
C ASP A 147 6.15 -21.53 18.67
N ASP A 148 5.52 -22.54 18.07
CA ASP A 148 4.20 -23.02 18.47
C ASP A 148 4.19 -23.53 19.92
N ASP A 149 5.32 -24.02 20.42
CA ASP A 149 5.47 -24.50 21.80
C ASP A 149 5.33 -23.37 22.82
N MET A 150 5.79 -22.14 22.50
CA MET A 150 5.61 -20.99 23.40
C MET A 150 4.12 -20.64 23.58
N GLU A 151 3.34 -20.68 22.51
CA GLU A 151 1.90 -20.43 22.56
C GLU A 151 1.17 -21.56 23.31
N SER A 152 1.59 -22.81 23.06
CA SER A 152 1.00 -24.00 23.70
C SER A 152 1.25 -24.04 25.19
N VAL A 153 2.46 -23.73 25.65
CA VAL A 153 2.81 -23.66 27.08
C VAL A 153 1.96 -22.59 27.78
N ALA A 154 1.84 -21.41 27.20
CA ALA A 154 1.00 -20.36 27.79
C ALA A 154 -0.47 -20.77 27.91
N MET A 155 -1.00 -21.51 26.94
CA MET A 155 -2.37 -22.05 27.02
C MET A 155 -2.52 -23.12 28.09
N VAL A 156 -1.51 -23.96 28.30
CA VAL A 156 -1.50 -24.96 29.40
C VAL A 156 -1.47 -24.27 30.77
N GLU A 157 -0.76 -23.17 30.89
CA GLU A 157 -0.73 -22.31 32.09
C GLU A 157 -2.02 -21.51 32.31
N GLY A 158 -3.02 -21.68 31.44
CA GLY A 158 -4.36 -21.08 31.60
C GLY A 158 -4.58 -19.78 30.83
N ALA A 159 -3.64 -19.35 29.96
CA ALA A 159 -3.88 -18.19 29.13
C ALA A 159 -4.94 -18.50 28.03
N SER A 160 -5.88 -17.58 27.83
CA SER A 160 -6.82 -17.64 26.71
C SER A 160 -6.10 -17.37 25.38
N ALA A 161 -6.68 -17.84 24.25
CA ALA A 161 -6.13 -17.60 22.91
C ALA A 161 -5.92 -16.08 22.62
N TRP A 162 -6.80 -15.21 23.14
CA TRP A 162 -6.65 -13.76 23.03
C TRP A 162 -5.45 -13.22 23.85
N GLN A 163 -5.23 -13.77 25.03
CA GLN A 163 -4.06 -13.40 25.86
C GLN A 163 -2.76 -13.84 25.21
N VAL A 164 -2.72 -15.05 24.66
CA VAL A 164 -1.56 -15.54 23.89
C VAL A 164 -1.30 -14.63 22.69
N PHE A 165 -2.32 -14.34 21.89
CA PHE A 165 -2.18 -13.43 20.75
C PHE A 165 -1.69 -12.05 21.17
N ARG A 166 -2.31 -11.44 22.19
CA ARG A 166 -2.03 -10.05 22.63
C ARG A 166 -0.67 -9.90 23.30
N TYR A 167 -0.26 -10.87 24.10
CA TYR A 167 0.91 -10.74 24.96
C TYR A 167 2.15 -11.52 24.47
N ILE A 168 1.98 -12.49 23.56
CA ILE A 168 3.07 -13.30 23.02
C ILE A 168 3.18 -13.07 21.50
N THR A 169 2.17 -13.45 20.74
CA THR A 169 2.23 -13.46 19.27
C THR A 169 2.42 -12.07 18.68
N LEU A 170 1.61 -11.10 19.11
CA LEU A 170 1.64 -9.74 18.59
C LEU A 170 2.97 -9.01 18.88
N PRO A 171 3.50 -9.01 20.13
CA PRO A 171 4.79 -8.39 20.41
C PRO A 171 5.97 -9.05 19.68
N LEU A 172 6.01 -10.37 19.61
CA LEU A 172 7.09 -11.10 18.93
C LEU A 172 7.07 -10.92 17.41
N SER A 173 5.89 -10.70 16.82
CA SER A 173 5.75 -10.42 15.38
C SER A 173 5.81 -8.92 15.04
N ALA A 174 5.87 -8.02 16.03
CA ALA A 174 5.71 -6.59 15.83
C ALA A 174 6.63 -6.00 14.75
N THR A 175 7.91 -6.35 14.75
CA THR A 175 8.87 -5.87 13.74
C THR A 175 8.45 -6.26 12.33
N ALA A 176 7.98 -7.50 12.14
CA ALA A 176 7.52 -7.96 10.83
C ALA A 176 6.22 -7.29 10.40
N LEU A 177 5.27 -7.10 11.33
CA LEU A 177 4.01 -6.39 11.09
C LEU A 177 4.25 -4.93 10.71
N ILE A 178 5.11 -4.22 11.47
CA ILE A 178 5.47 -2.83 11.17
C ILE A 178 6.17 -2.75 9.83
N THR A 179 7.16 -3.61 9.55
CA THR A 179 7.87 -3.63 8.27
C THR A 179 6.90 -3.88 7.11
N GLY A 180 5.99 -4.86 7.25
CA GLY A 180 4.95 -5.13 6.27
C GLY A 180 4.01 -3.95 6.06
N GLY A 181 3.62 -3.28 7.14
CA GLY A 181 2.79 -2.07 7.09
C GLY A 181 3.47 -0.93 6.33
N VAL A 182 4.74 -0.68 6.60
CA VAL A 182 5.52 0.36 5.91
C VAL A 182 5.66 0.05 4.41
N LEU A 183 5.92 -1.20 4.05
CA LEU A 183 6.00 -1.63 2.64
C LEU A 183 4.65 -1.50 1.92
N ALA A 184 3.57 -1.91 2.57
CA ALA A 184 2.22 -1.78 2.03
C ALA A 184 1.82 -0.31 1.86
N TRP A 185 2.16 0.54 2.84
CA TRP A 185 1.91 1.98 2.73
C TRP A 185 2.68 2.63 1.58
N ALA A 186 3.96 2.30 1.43
CA ALA A 186 4.76 2.78 0.29
C ALA A 186 4.14 2.37 -1.05
N ARG A 187 3.63 1.15 -1.15
CA ARG A 187 2.94 0.66 -2.36
C ARG A 187 1.63 1.40 -2.60
N ALA A 188 0.87 1.68 -1.55
CA ALA A 188 -0.39 2.42 -1.63
C ALA A 188 -0.19 3.88 -2.04
N LEU A 189 0.86 4.56 -1.55
CA LEU A 189 1.21 5.94 -1.89
C LEU A 189 1.44 6.14 -3.40
N GLY A 190 2.09 5.19 -4.06
CA GLY A 190 2.39 5.24 -5.49
C GLY A 190 1.33 4.59 -6.38
N GLU A 191 0.14 4.27 -5.85
CA GLU A 191 -0.88 3.62 -6.67
C GLU A 191 -1.53 4.60 -7.65
N PHE A 192 -1.50 4.18 -8.93
CA PHE A 192 -2.01 4.96 -10.06
C PHE A 192 -2.99 4.15 -10.91
N GLY A 193 -2.56 2.97 -11.38
CA GLY A 193 -3.23 2.26 -12.47
C GLY A 193 -4.60 1.71 -12.14
N ALA A 194 -4.78 1.12 -10.95
CA ALA A 194 -6.09 0.66 -10.50
C ALA A 194 -6.97 1.85 -10.11
N THR A 195 -6.38 2.89 -9.51
CA THR A 195 -7.10 4.06 -9.03
C THR A 195 -7.71 4.85 -10.19
N ILE A 196 -6.98 5.10 -11.27
CA ILE A 196 -7.49 5.91 -12.40
C ILE A 196 -8.72 5.28 -13.05
N LEU A 197 -8.76 3.96 -13.16
CA LEU A 197 -9.86 3.24 -13.79
C LEU A 197 -11.07 3.04 -12.87
N PHE A 198 -10.85 2.86 -11.57
CA PHE A 198 -11.90 2.59 -10.61
C PHE A 198 -12.44 3.84 -9.91
N ALA A 199 -11.54 4.75 -9.53
CA ALA A 199 -11.90 5.99 -8.83
C ALA A 199 -11.95 7.22 -9.73
N GLY A 200 -11.39 7.14 -10.93
CA GLY A 200 -11.23 8.29 -11.82
C GLY A 200 -10.14 9.24 -11.35
N ASN A 201 -10.17 10.48 -11.87
CA ASN A 201 -9.20 11.52 -11.56
C ASN A 201 -9.91 12.87 -11.35
N LEU A 202 -10.61 13.02 -10.23
CA LEU A 202 -11.41 14.19 -9.88
C LEU A 202 -10.63 15.02 -8.84
N VAL A 203 -10.29 16.27 -9.20
CA VAL A 203 -9.63 17.22 -8.31
C VAL A 203 -10.44 17.37 -7.03
N GLY A 204 -9.75 17.37 -5.88
CA GLY A 204 -10.36 17.48 -4.55
C GLY A 204 -11.13 16.25 -4.07
N ARG A 205 -11.29 15.20 -4.90
CA ARG A 205 -12.09 14.02 -4.55
C ARG A 205 -11.35 12.69 -4.69
N THR A 206 -10.67 12.47 -5.82
CA THR A 206 -10.00 11.20 -6.11
C THR A 206 -8.59 11.37 -6.65
N GLN A 207 -8.19 12.60 -6.98
CA GLN A 207 -6.90 12.90 -7.55
C GLN A 207 -5.80 12.81 -6.49
N THR A 208 -5.13 11.66 -6.41
CA THR A 208 -3.91 11.49 -5.62
C THR A 208 -2.70 12.14 -6.30
N MET A 209 -1.57 12.28 -5.59
CA MET A 209 -0.31 12.79 -6.17
C MET A 209 0.10 12.02 -7.44
N ALA A 210 -0.03 10.69 -7.44
CA ALA A 210 0.31 9.87 -8.60
C ALA A 210 -0.57 10.22 -9.82
N LEU A 211 -1.85 10.49 -9.60
CA LEU A 211 -2.79 10.93 -10.63
C LEU A 211 -2.53 12.39 -11.06
N ALA A 212 -2.23 13.27 -10.10
CA ALA A 212 -1.92 14.67 -10.37
C ALA A 212 -0.64 14.81 -11.22
N ILE A 213 0.42 14.05 -10.90
CA ILE A 213 1.66 14.00 -11.70
C ILE A 213 1.35 13.71 -13.17
N TYR A 214 0.51 12.71 -13.42
CA TYR A 214 0.18 12.31 -14.80
C TYR A 214 -0.54 13.39 -15.59
N ILE A 215 -1.51 14.10 -14.98
CA ILE A 215 -2.25 15.18 -15.66
C ILE A 215 -1.40 16.43 -15.78
N GLN A 216 -0.74 16.84 -14.71
CA GLN A 216 0.08 18.06 -14.71
C GLN A 216 1.29 17.95 -15.63
N PHE A 217 1.82 16.75 -15.87
CA PHE A 217 2.90 16.58 -16.85
C PHE A 217 2.51 17.04 -18.27
N GLN A 218 1.22 17.13 -18.57
CA GLN A 218 0.72 17.61 -19.87
C GLN A 218 0.45 19.12 -19.90
N SER A 219 0.26 19.78 -18.75
CA SER A 219 -0.15 21.18 -18.65
C SER A 219 0.84 22.06 -17.87
N ASP A 220 1.37 21.57 -16.78
CA ASP A 220 2.33 22.23 -15.89
C ASP A 220 3.42 21.25 -15.46
N THR A 221 4.49 21.19 -16.25
CA THR A 221 5.61 20.27 -16.01
C THR A 221 6.31 20.56 -14.69
N ASP A 222 6.38 21.81 -14.24
CA ASP A 222 7.06 22.18 -12.99
C ASP A 222 6.28 21.66 -11.78
N ALA A 223 4.95 21.77 -11.79
CA ALA A 223 4.09 21.18 -10.75
C ALA A 223 4.18 19.65 -10.75
N ALA A 224 4.19 19.02 -11.92
CA ALA A 224 4.37 17.57 -12.02
C ALA A 224 5.71 17.11 -11.45
N LEU A 225 6.81 17.82 -11.78
CA LEU A 225 8.15 17.51 -11.27
C LEU A 225 8.24 17.72 -9.76
N ALA A 226 7.63 18.77 -9.22
CA ALA A 226 7.59 19.01 -7.77
C ALA A 226 6.87 17.89 -7.02
N LEU A 227 5.70 17.45 -7.50
CA LEU A 227 4.98 16.30 -6.93
C LEU A 227 5.77 15.01 -7.06
N ALA A 228 6.41 14.75 -8.21
CA ALA A 228 7.23 13.57 -8.42
C ALA A 228 8.45 13.55 -7.48
N PHE A 229 9.08 14.69 -7.26
CA PHE A 229 10.20 14.82 -6.32
C PHE A 229 9.73 14.60 -4.87
N LEU A 230 8.61 15.19 -4.47
CA LEU A 230 8.03 14.99 -3.14
C LEU A 230 7.68 13.51 -2.91
N LEU A 231 7.04 12.85 -3.87
CA LEU A 231 6.71 11.43 -3.77
C LEU A 231 7.98 10.56 -3.69
N THR A 232 9.04 10.94 -4.42
CA THR A 232 10.36 10.28 -4.35
C THR A 232 10.98 10.44 -2.96
N LEU A 233 10.94 11.63 -2.36
CA LEU A 233 11.43 11.88 -1.00
C LEU A 233 10.67 11.06 0.04
N ILE A 234 9.34 11.01 -0.06
CA ILE A 234 8.51 10.18 0.83
C ILE A 234 8.91 8.72 0.68
N SER A 235 9.00 8.21 -0.54
CA SER A 235 9.36 6.81 -0.81
C SER A 235 10.76 6.46 -0.29
N PHE A 236 11.72 7.38 -0.44
CA PHE A 236 13.08 7.20 0.09
C PHE A 236 13.11 7.18 1.63
N THR A 237 12.34 8.08 2.27
CA THR A 237 12.18 8.11 3.73
C THR A 237 11.58 6.79 4.23
N VAL A 238 10.54 6.30 3.58
CA VAL A 238 9.91 5.02 3.90
C VAL A 238 10.92 3.86 3.78
N LEU A 239 11.74 3.85 2.72
CA LEU A 239 12.78 2.84 2.53
C LEU A 239 13.82 2.87 3.65
N ILE A 240 14.28 4.06 4.06
CA ILE A 240 15.24 4.21 5.16
C ILE A 240 14.63 3.69 6.46
N VAL A 241 13.41 4.11 6.80
CA VAL A 241 12.71 3.65 8.00
C VAL A 241 12.59 2.12 8.02
N THR A 242 12.19 1.52 6.89
CA THR A 242 12.09 0.06 6.78
C THR A 242 13.43 -0.63 7.07
N ARG A 243 14.52 -0.12 6.50
CA ARG A 243 15.86 -0.68 6.74
C ARG A 243 16.32 -0.53 8.18
N MET A 244 16.01 0.60 8.83
CA MET A 244 16.32 0.80 10.25
C MET A 244 15.56 -0.18 11.14
N LEU A 245 14.26 -0.39 10.88
CA LEU A 245 13.43 -1.35 11.62
C LEU A 245 13.92 -2.79 11.46
N GLN A 246 14.33 -3.18 10.26
CA GLN A 246 14.88 -4.52 10.00
C GLN A 246 16.18 -4.78 10.77
N ARG A 247 17.03 -3.75 10.93
CA ARG A 247 18.29 -3.87 11.70
C ARG A 247 18.06 -3.91 13.21
N ALA A 248 17.01 -3.28 13.70
CA ALA A 248 16.68 -3.26 15.13
C ALA A 248 15.99 -4.55 15.61
N GLY A 249 15.43 -5.34 14.70
CA GLY A 249 14.70 -6.58 15.00
C GLY A 249 15.45 -7.88 14.66
N GLY A 250 16.70 -7.82 14.22
CA GLY A 250 17.61 -8.96 13.99
C GLY A 250 18.79 -8.90 14.94
#